data_d27fae0817cbdfcf705c827b60847cc4
#
_entry.id   d27fae0817cbdfcf705c827b60847cc4
#
_cell.length_a   1.000
_cell.length_b   1.000
_cell.length_c   1.000
_cell.angle_alpha   90.00
_cell.angle_beta   90.00
_cell.angle_gamma   90.00
#
_symmetry.space_group_name_H-M   'P 1'
#
loop_
_entity.id
_entity.type
_entity.pdbx_description
1 polymer ?
#
loop_
_entity_poly.entity_id
_entity_poly.type
_entity_poly.pdbx_seq_one_letter_code
_entity_poly.pdbx_strand_id
1 'polypeptide(L)'
;MAIEITSIPRHGRSPSVRSAARSVSNFFHGEPLTNRRLWFRSCFGLFLLLLTIGSDALLSSYKYYSRIVDARLASGYLTSRPGLYAAPRSLRRGQKLSRADLNVALRRAGYVKSEGSNVWSGSFRETETAIEIRPNATFTRPALIEVVISADDKISNLKEDGVEIDSFNLDPEILSQDALSKAGKREAVKFSEIPAVLVNAILATEDRRFFQHPGVDLVGTTRALLRNASDERIGQGGSTITQQLVKNTYLSPERTFQRKYAEAMLSFALEQRLTKQDIFALYCNEVYLGQRAAVAVRGVEEAARIFSVKS
;
A
#
# COMPACT_ATOMS: atom_id res chain seq x y z
N MET A 1 -27.83 86.79 -25.62
CA MET A 1 -28.03 86.10 -24.35
C MET A 1 -26.70 85.43 -23.99
N ALA A 2 -25.94 86.13 -23.14
CA ALA A 2 -24.56 85.75 -22.80
C ALA A 2 -24.60 84.77 -21.63
N ILE A 3 -23.82 83.67 -21.69
CA ILE A 3 -23.58 82.74 -20.56
C ILE A 3 -22.14 82.94 -20.15
N GLU A 4 -21.98 83.36 -18.94
CA GLU A 4 -20.79 83.69 -18.20
C GLU A 4 -19.96 82.38 -17.88
N ILE A 5 -18.68 82.42 -18.17
CA ILE A 5 -17.75 81.29 -17.84
C ILE A 5 -17.16 81.64 -16.48
N THR A 6 -17.56 80.91 -15.44
CA THR A 6 -17.04 81.02 -14.09
C THR A 6 -15.73 80.24 -13.96
N SER A 7 -14.67 80.89 -13.50
CA SER A 7 -13.31 80.41 -13.30
C SER A 7 -13.20 79.36 -12.20
N ILE A 8 -12.48 78.27 -12.50
CA ILE A 8 -12.07 77.19 -11.54
C ILE A 8 -10.77 77.57 -10.84
N PRO A 9 -10.67 77.56 -9.51
CA PRO A 9 -9.43 77.85 -8.81
C PRO A 9 -8.43 76.69 -8.89
N ARG A 10 -7.22 76.97 -9.29
CA ARG A 10 -6.05 76.06 -9.15
C ARG A 10 -5.58 76.09 -7.72
N HIS A 11 -5.74 74.93 -7.01
CA HIS A 11 -4.93 74.68 -5.82
C HIS A 11 -4.73 73.21 -5.66
N GLY A 12 -3.45 72.76 -5.42
CA GLY A 12 -3.08 71.48 -4.93
C GLY A 12 -1.83 70.91 -5.61
N ARG A 13 -0.66 71.34 -5.16
CA ARG A 13 0.62 70.69 -5.52
C ARG A 13 0.57 69.25 -5.07
N SER A 14 0.70 68.31 -6.00
CA SER A 14 0.99 66.89 -5.70
C SER A 14 2.35 66.77 -4.99
N PRO A 15 2.45 65.91 -3.95
CA PRO A 15 3.76 65.64 -3.32
C PRO A 15 4.68 64.95 -4.33
N SER A 16 5.90 65.47 -4.43
CA SER A 16 6.90 65.04 -5.40
C SER A 16 7.23 63.57 -5.22
N VAL A 17 7.32 62.81 -6.33
CA VAL A 17 7.72 61.40 -6.43
C VAL A 17 9.08 61.09 -5.70
N ARG A 18 9.88 62.12 -5.42
CA ARG A 18 11.13 62.01 -4.67
C ARG A 18 10.97 61.73 -3.18
N SER A 19 9.81 62.03 -2.56
CA SER A 19 9.55 61.74 -1.15
C SER A 19 9.18 60.27 -0.92
N ALA A 20 8.47 59.67 -1.87
CA ALA A 20 8.11 58.22 -1.79
C ALA A 20 9.31 57.31 -2.00
N ALA A 21 10.26 57.69 -2.87
CA ALA A 21 11.49 56.90 -3.11
C ALA A 21 12.42 56.87 -1.90
N ARG A 22 12.45 57.90 -1.06
CA ARG A 22 13.24 57.95 0.18
C ARG A 22 12.63 57.10 1.31
N SER A 23 11.34 56.92 1.35
CA SER A 23 10.68 56.10 2.37
C SER A 23 10.86 54.61 2.12
N VAL A 24 10.96 54.19 0.87
CA VAL A 24 11.18 52.77 0.52
C VAL A 24 12.64 52.37 0.69
N SER A 25 13.59 53.31 0.48
CA SER A 25 15.04 52.97 0.68
C SER A 25 15.42 52.79 2.14
N ASN A 26 14.70 53.41 3.07
CA ASN A 26 14.96 53.29 4.51
C ASN A 26 14.39 52.02 5.13
N PHE A 27 13.54 51.29 4.43
CA PHE A 27 13.02 49.98 4.92
C PHE A 27 14.00 48.84 4.67
N PHE A 28 14.98 49.02 3.78
CA PHE A 28 16.01 47.99 3.45
C PHE A 28 17.36 48.25 4.08
N HIS A 29 17.55 49.32 4.86
CA HIS A 29 18.80 49.66 5.51
C HIS A 29 18.63 49.71 7.02
N GLY A 30 18.80 48.52 7.67
CA GLY A 30 18.84 48.53 9.12
C GLY A 30 18.76 47.23 9.90
N GLU A 31 19.00 46.09 9.28
CA GLU A 31 19.27 44.86 10.04
C GLU A 31 20.79 44.63 10.13
N PRO A 32 21.37 44.51 11.31
CA PRO A 32 22.79 44.23 11.44
C PRO A 32 23.11 42.87 10.82
N LEU A 33 24.12 42.81 9.97
CA LEU A 33 24.58 41.61 9.25
C LEU A 33 24.80 40.37 10.14
N THR A 34 24.92 40.58 11.43
CA THR A 34 25.02 39.57 12.50
C THR A 34 23.70 38.79 12.66
N ASN A 35 22.53 39.44 12.63
CA ASN A 35 21.23 38.79 12.77
C ASN A 35 20.89 37.89 11.56
N ARG A 36 21.28 38.33 10.37
CA ARG A 36 21.08 37.56 9.14
C ARG A 36 21.89 36.27 9.14
N ARG A 37 23.15 36.31 9.61
CA ARG A 37 24.01 35.10 9.73
C ARG A 37 23.48 34.14 10.80
N LEU A 38 22.98 34.64 11.91
CA LEU A 38 22.37 33.83 12.97
C LEU A 38 21.07 33.20 12.48
N TRP A 39 20.23 33.94 11.76
CA TRP A 39 18.99 33.43 11.18
C TRP A 39 19.28 32.29 10.16
N PHE A 40 20.24 32.48 9.24
CA PHE A 40 20.65 31.42 8.33
C PHE A 40 21.18 30.17 9.03
N ARG A 41 21.98 30.33 10.10
CA ARG A 41 22.50 29.20 10.88
C ARG A 41 21.36 28.46 11.60
N SER A 42 20.40 29.15 12.15
CA SER A 42 19.23 28.57 12.80
C SER A 42 18.33 27.83 11.79
N CYS A 43 18.03 28.44 10.64
CA CYS A 43 17.27 27.81 9.58
C CYS A 43 17.99 26.57 9.02
N PHE A 44 19.31 26.63 8.84
CA PHE A 44 20.12 25.50 8.40
C PHE A 44 20.14 24.38 9.43
N GLY A 45 20.28 24.71 10.73
CA GLY A 45 20.19 23.74 11.83
C GLY A 45 18.83 23.05 11.89
N LEU A 46 17.74 23.84 11.76
CA LEU A 46 16.39 23.30 11.71
C LEU A 46 16.20 22.39 10.47
N PHE A 47 16.71 22.80 9.32
CA PHE A 47 16.66 21.99 8.10
C PHE A 47 17.38 20.65 8.27
N LEU A 48 18.59 20.64 8.86
CA LEU A 48 19.33 19.41 9.16
C LEU A 48 18.57 18.53 10.15
N LEU A 49 17.98 19.11 11.20
CA LEU A 49 17.16 18.37 12.16
C LEU A 49 15.93 17.72 11.49
N LEU A 50 15.22 18.46 10.63
CA LEU A 50 14.09 17.92 9.89
C LEU A 50 14.51 16.84 8.90
N LEU A 51 15.68 16.99 8.28
CA LEU A 51 16.25 15.99 7.39
C LEU A 51 16.59 14.69 8.14
N THR A 52 17.19 14.78 9.33
CA THR A 52 17.51 13.60 10.14
C THR A 52 16.26 12.88 10.63
N ILE A 53 15.26 13.60 11.14
CA ILE A 53 13.98 13.04 11.57
C ILE A 53 13.25 12.39 10.37
N GLY A 54 13.21 13.07 9.22
CA GLY A 54 12.60 12.53 8.01
C GLY A 54 13.29 11.27 7.51
N SER A 55 14.63 11.25 7.54
CA SER A 55 15.41 10.08 7.15
C SER A 55 15.20 8.89 8.08
N ASP A 56 15.14 9.11 9.37
CA ASP A 56 14.89 8.04 10.37
C ASP A 56 13.47 7.48 10.22
N ALA A 57 12.48 8.35 10.05
CA ALA A 57 11.10 7.93 9.77
C ALA A 57 10.99 7.10 8.49
N LEU A 58 11.68 7.52 7.42
CA LEU A 58 11.70 6.79 6.14
C LEU A 58 12.38 5.42 6.28
N LEU A 59 13.53 5.36 6.97
CA LEU A 59 14.25 4.11 7.23
C LEU A 59 13.43 3.15 8.10
N SER A 60 12.78 3.65 9.13
CA SER A 60 11.91 2.86 10.01
C SER A 60 10.71 2.31 9.23
N SER A 61 10.10 3.13 8.41
CA SER A 61 9.02 2.72 7.50
C SER A 61 9.50 1.67 6.50
N TYR A 62 10.64 1.87 5.86
CA TYR A 62 11.22 0.88 4.94
C TYR A 62 11.48 -0.47 5.64
N LYS A 63 12.08 -0.45 6.84
CA LYS A 63 12.32 -1.66 7.64
C LYS A 63 11.00 -2.39 7.96
N TYR A 64 9.94 -1.65 8.28
CA TYR A 64 8.62 -2.21 8.54
C TYR A 64 8.08 -2.95 7.31
N TYR A 65 8.00 -2.28 6.15
CA TYR A 65 7.50 -2.89 4.92
C TYR A 65 8.41 -3.98 4.37
N SER A 66 9.70 -3.86 4.58
CA SER A 66 10.70 -4.87 4.26
C SER A 66 10.44 -6.21 4.98
N ARG A 67 10.16 -6.16 6.29
CA ARG A 67 9.79 -7.36 7.07
C ARG A 67 8.50 -8.02 6.55
N ILE A 68 7.55 -7.23 6.08
CA ILE A 68 6.33 -7.72 5.49
C ILE A 68 6.63 -8.55 4.23
N VAL A 69 7.47 -8.02 3.35
CA VAL A 69 7.90 -8.73 2.13
C VAL A 69 8.65 -10.01 2.48
N ASP A 70 9.61 -9.94 3.43
CA ASP A 70 10.40 -11.09 3.86
C ASP A 70 9.54 -12.21 4.43
N ALA A 71 8.58 -11.86 5.30
CA ALA A 71 7.66 -12.82 5.89
C ALA A 71 6.82 -13.55 4.84
N ARG A 72 6.39 -12.82 3.79
CA ARG A 72 5.60 -13.40 2.71
C ARG A 72 6.42 -14.28 1.77
N LEU A 73 7.61 -13.84 1.41
CA LEU A 73 8.53 -14.65 0.63
C LEU A 73 8.87 -15.97 1.35
N ALA A 74 9.11 -15.90 2.66
CA ALA A 74 9.37 -17.08 3.49
C ALA A 74 8.18 -18.06 3.57
N SER A 75 6.95 -17.54 3.48
CA SER A 75 5.73 -18.38 3.47
C SER A 75 5.39 -18.97 2.10
N GLY A 76 6.14 -18.64 1.05
CA GLY A 76 5.89 -19.10 -0.33
C GLY A 76 4.64 -18.50 -1.00
N TYR A 77 3.98 -17.52 -0.39
CA TYR A 77 2.74 -16.92 -0.88
C TYR A 77 2.98 -15.52 -1.45
N LEU A 78 3.34 -15.42 -2.72
CA LEU A 78 3.33 -14.16 -3.47
C LEU A 78 2.03 -13.95 -4.25
N THR A 79 1.13 -14.92 -4.20
CA THR A 79 -0.09 -14.90 -5.00
C THR A 79 -1.29 -14.50 -4.16
N SER A 80 -2.08 -13.52 -4.63
CA SER A 80 -3.37 -13.24 -4.03
C SER A 80 -4.25 -14.50 -4.13
N ARG A 81 -4.97 -14.83 -3.07
CA ARG A 81 -5.95 -15.92 -3.12
C ARG A 81 -7.32 -15.31 -3.45
N PRO A 82 -7.66 -15.07 -4.73
CA PRO A 82 -9.04 -14.77 -5.06
C PRO A 82 -9.86 -16.00 -4.74
N GLY A 83 -10.92 -15.85 -3.99
CA GLY A 83 -11.71 -16.98 -3.56
C GLY A 83 -13.05 -16.58 -2.99
N LEU A 84 -13.93 -17.56 -2.92
CA LEU A 84 -15.12 -17.49 -2.13
C LEU A 84 -14.72 -17.73 -0.68
N TYR A 85 -15.08 -16.83 0.21
CA TYR A 85 -14.77 -16.92 1.64
C TYR A 85 -16.03 -17.33 2.41
N ALA A 86 -15.87 -18.17 3.41
CA ALA A 86 -16.90 -18.43 4.39
C ALA A 86 -17.18 -17.19 5.24
N ALA A 87 -18.30 -17.17 5.92
CA ALA A 87 -18.52 -16.19 6.97
C ALA A 87 -17.45 -16.33 8.07
N PRO A 88 -16.95 -15.23 8.64
CA PRO A 88 -16.00 -15.27 9.74
C PRO A 88 -16.51 -16.15 10.89
N ARG A 89 -15.68 -17.05 11.38
CA ARG A 89 -16.05 -17.90 12.51
C ARG A 89 -15.83 -17.14 13.81
N SER A 90 -16.91 -16.96 14.58
CA SER A 90 -16.83 -16.35 15.90
C SER A 90 -16.39 -17.37 16.95
N LEU A 91 -15.37 -17.02 17.72
CA LEU A 91 -15.00 -17.67 18.98
C LEU A 91 -15.75 -16.94 20.11
N ARG A 92 -16.39 -17.67 21.00
CA ARG A 92 -17.13 -17.08 22.12
C ARG A 92 -16.77 -17.77 23.42
N ARG A 93 -16.72 -17.02 24.51
CA ARG A 93 -16.56 -17.56 25.84
C ARG A 93 -17.70 -18.55 26.15
N GLY A 94 -17.40 -19.71 26.73
CA GLY A 94 -18.34 -20.79 27.00
C GLY A 94 -18.64 -21.71 25.80
N GLN A 95 -18.16 -21.39 24.61
CA GLN A 95 -18.37 -22.20 23.42
C GLN A 95 -17.65 -23.55 23.56
N LYS A 96 -18.34 -24.65 23.20
CA LYS A 96 -17.70 -25.96 23.11
C LYS A 96 -16.82 -26.03 21.88
N LEU A 97 -15.52 -26.17 22.09
CA LEU A 97 -14.51 -26.20 21.03
C LEU A 97 -13.22 -26.83 21.59
N SER A 98 -12.79 -27.95 21.01
CA SER A 98 -11.54 -28.58 21.41
C SER A 98 -10.32 -27.81 20.88
N ARG A 99 -9.14 -28.03 21.50
CA ARG A 99 -7.87 -27.48 20.98
C ARG A 99 -7.57 -27.94 19.56
N ALA A 100 -7.88 -29.21 19.26
CA ALA A 100 -7.67 -29.77 17.93
C ALA A 100 -8.57 -29.08 16.89
N ASP A 101 -9.85 -28.87 17.21
CA ASP A 101 -10.79 -28.21 16.30
C ASP A 101 -10.44 -26.75 16.07
N LEU A 102 -9.97 -26.03 17.11
CA LEU A 102 -9.50 -24.66 16.97
C LEU A 102 -8.27 -24.59 16.05
N ASN A 103 -7.32 -25.52 16.21
CA ASN A 103 -6.13 -25.58 15.33
C ASN A 103 -6.51 -25.86 13.87
N VAL A 104 -7.48 -26.73 13.64
CA VAL A 104 -8.00 -27.01 12.29
C VAL A 104 -8.67 -25.75 11.73
N ALA A 105 -9.51 -25.07 12.53
CA ALA A 105 -10.17 -23.84 12.12
C ALA A 105 -9.19 -22.72 11.80
N LEU A 106 -8.14 -22.54 12.61
CA LEU A 106 -7.08 -21.55 12.37
C LEU A 106 -6.34 -21.84 11.07
N ARG A 107 -5.93 -23.09 10.83
CA ARG A 107 -5.26 -23.46 9.58
C ARG A 107 -6.14 -23.25 8.36
N ARG A 108 -7.43 -23.57 8.43
CA ARG A 108 -8.40 -23.34 7.35
C ARG A 108 -8.61 -21.85 7.09
N ALA A 109 -8.62 -21.02 8.13
CA ALA A 109 -8.66 -19.57 8.03
C ALA A 109 -7.32 -18.94 7.55
N GLY A 110 -6.30 -19.79 7.28
CA GLY A 110 -5.03 -19.33 6.74
C GLY A 110 -4.00 -18.90 7.78
N TYR A 111 -4.25 -19.14 9.06
CA TYR A 111 -3.26 -18.87 10.11
C TYR A 111 -2.12 -19.88 10.05
N VAL A 112 -0.90 -19.40 10.22
CA VAL A 112 0.31 -20.24 10.28
C VAL A 112 0.79 -20.45 11.72
N LYS A 113 1.28 -21.64 12.03
CA LYS A 113 1.90 -21.91 13.33
C LYS A 113 3.28 -21.25 13.37
N SER A 114 3.37 -20.07 13.98
CA SER A 114 4.57 -19.23 14.03
C SER A 114 4.51 -18.28 15.22
N GLU A 115 5.66 -17.77 15.65
CA GLU A 115 5.74 -16.78 16.74
C GLU A 115 5.35 -15.35 16.32
N GLY A 116 5.24 -15.08 15.04
CA GLY A 116 4.90 -13.75 14.51
C GLY A 116 3.84 -13.79 13.43
N SER A 117 2.83 -12.91 13.54
CA SER A 117 1.90 -12.65 12.45
C SER A 117 2.60 -11.86 11.35
N ASN A 118 2.23 -12.13 10.13
CA ASN A 118 2.56 -11.26 9.00
C ASN A 118 1.28 -10.60 8.47
N VAL A 119 1.44 -9.65 7.56
CA VAL A 119 0.33 -8.83 7.01
C VAL A 119 -0.69 -9.66 6.21
N TRP A 120 -0.41 -10.93 5.96
CA TRP A 120 -1.16 -11.79 5.04
C TRP A 120 -1.85 -12.96 5.68
N SER A 121 -1.27 -13.44 6.74
CA SER A 121 -1.80 -14.52 7.52
C SER A 121 -1.64 -14.15 8.97
N GLY A 122 -2.65 -14.35 9.73
CA GLY A 122 -2.50 -14.44 11.16
C GLY A 122 -1.53 -15.58 11.50
N SER A 123 -1.01 -15.56 12.68
CA SER A 123 -0.24 -16.66 13.25
C SER A 123 -0.87 -17.16 14.53
N PHE A 124 -0.56 -18.38 14.90
CA PHE A 124 -0.94 -18.91 16.20
C PHE A 124 0.19 -19.73 16.80
N ARG A 125 0.25 -19.71 18.12
CA ARG A 125 1.18 -20.51 18.91
C ARG A 125 0.41 -21.24 20.02
N GLU A 126 0.72 -22.51 20.20
CA GLU A 126 0.20 -23.28 21.31
C GLU A 126 1.14 -23.16 22.50
N THR A 127 0.61 -22.78 23.65
CA THR A 127 1.27 -22.84 24.93
C THR A 127 0.62 -23.95 25.78
N GLU A 128 1.17 -24.26 26.93
CA GLU A 128 0.61 -25.27 27.84
C GLU A 128 -0.82 -24.92 28.25
N THR A 129 -1.11 -23.65 28.47
CA THR A 129 -2.37 -23.17 29.03
C THR A 129 -3.34 -22.59 27.98
N ALA A 130 -2.83 -22.05 26.87
CA ALA A 130 -3.62 -21.29 25.92
C ALA A 130 -3.19 -21.54 24.47
N ILE A 131 -4.03 -21.10 23.53
CA ILE A 131 -3.67 -20.87 22.13
C ILE A 131 -3.62 -19.35 21.95
N GLU A 132 -2.41 -18.85 21.65
CA GLU A 132 -2.19 -17.45 21.32
C GLU A 132 -2.41 -17.25 19.82
N ILE A 133 -3.29 -16.34 19.46
CA ILE A 133 -3.65 -16.01 18.09
C ILE A 133 -3.26 -14.56 17.83
N ARG A 134 -2.53 -14.32 16.76
CA ARG A 134 -2.24 -12.99 16.24
C ARG A 134 -2.93 -12.84 14.90
N PRO A 135 -3.98 -12.05 14.82
CA PRO A 135 -4.70 -11.78 13.58
C PRO A 135 -3.80 -11.16 12.52
N ASN A 136 -4.26 -11.22 11.29
CA ASN A 136 -3.59 -10.56 10.19
C ASN A 136 -3.48 -9.04 10.43
N ALA A 137 -2.27 -8.49 10.35
CA ALA A 137 -1.99 -7.08 10.62
C ALA A 137 -2.49 -6.10 9.53
N THR A 138 -3.18 -6.59 8.49
CA THR A 138 -3.66 -5.73 7.38
C THR A 138 -4.82 -4.83 7.78
N PHE A 139 -5.65 -5.26 8.72
CA PHE A 139 -6.93 -4.62 9.00
C PHE A 139 -7.07 -4.05 10.40
N THR A 140 -6.23 -4.48 11.33
CA THR A 140 -6.32 -4.06 12.73
C THR A 140 -4.92 -3.87 13.34
N ARG A 141 -4.85 -3.06 14.39
CA ARG A 141 -3.69 -3.00 15.28
C ARG A 141 -3.32 -4.43 15.68
N PRO A 142 -2.04 -4.82 15.61
CA PRO A 142 -1.63 -6.16 16.03
C PRO A 142 -2.08 -6.42 17.46
N ALA A 143 -3.10 -7.25 17.64
CA ALA A 143 -3.60 -7.65 18.93
C ALA A 143 -3.21 -9.11 19.20
N LEU A 144 -2.91 -9.43 20.44
CA LEU A 144 -2.70 -10.80 20.89
C LEU A 144 -4.00 -11.33 21.49
N ILE A 145 -4.56 -12.34 20.84
CA ILE A 145 -5.75 -13.03 21.32
C ILE A 145 -5.32 -14.31 22.03
N GLU A 146 -5.63 -14.43 23.30
CA GLU A 146 -5.39 -15.62 24.10
C GLU A 146 -6.69 -16.40 24.28
N VAL A 147 -6.70 -17.66 23.83
CA VAL A 147 -7.83 -18.57 23.96
C VAL A 147 -7.45 -19.68 24.92
N VAL A 148 -8.07 -19.69 26.09
CA VAL A 148 -7.92 -20.73 27.10
C VAL A 148 -9.05 -21.73 26.93
N ILE A 149 -8.70 -23.00 26.75
CA ILE A 149 -9.67 -24.09 26.61
C ILE A 149 -9.53 -25.00 27.82
N SER A 150 -10.63 -25.22 28.48
CA SER A 150 -10.73 -26.10 29.65
C SER A 150 -10.71 -27.59 29.27
N ALA A 151 -10.55 -28.46 30.27
CA ALA A 151 -10.45 -29.92 30.07
C ALA A 151 -11.74 -30.53 29.49
N ASP A 152 -12.86 -29.84 29.60
CA ASP A 152 -14.17 -30.24 29.04
C ASP A 152 -14.45 -29.66 27.63
N ASP A 153 -13.37 -29.27 26.93
CA ASP A 153 -13.40 -28.73 25.57
C ASP A 153 -14.30 -27.47 25.42
N LYS A 154 -14.23 -26.57 26.39
CA LYS A 154 -14.90 -25.27 26.30
C LYS A 154 -13.91 -24.13 26.37
N ILE A 155 -14.20 -23.04 25.64
CA ILE A 155 -13.45 -21.80 25.78
C ILE A 155 -13.76 -21.20 27.16
N SER A 156 -12.85 -21.37 28.10
CA SER A 156 -13.01 -20.89 29.48
C SER A 156 -12.71 -19.41 29.59
N ASN A 157 -11.71 -18.94 28.85
CA ASN A 157 -11.34 -17.53 28.81
C ASN A 157 -10.90 -17.10 27.40
N LEU A 158 -11.18 -15.83 27.08
CA LEU A 158 -10.81 -15.18 25.84
C LEU A 158 -10.31 -13.77 26.17
N LYS A 159 -9.08 -13.44 25.76
CA LYS A 159 -8.46 -12.13 26.04
C LYS A 159 -7.90 -11.53 24.78
N GLU A 160 -7.96 -10.21 24.68
CA GLU A 160 -7.30 -9.39 23.68
C GLU A 160 -6.33 -8.44 24.39
N ASP A 161 -5.04 -8.57 24.11
CA ASP A 161 -3.96 -7.82 24.77
C ASP A 161 -4.04 -7.86 26.31
N GLY A 162 -4.43 -9.01 26.88
CA GLY A 162 -4.60 -9.23 28.32
C GLY A 162 -5.94 -8.80 28.88
N VAL A 163 -6.83 -8.15 28.12
CA VAL A 163 -8.18 -7.74 28.52
C VAL A 163 -9.19 -8.81 28.14
N GLU A 164 -10.06 -9.21 29.07
CA GLU A 164 -11.12 -10.19 28.77
C GLU A 164 -12.12 -9.65 27.76
N ILE A 165 -12.46 -10.49 26.77
CA ILE A 165 -13.47 -10.21 25.73
C ILE A 165 -14.48 -11.36 25.66
N ASP A 166 -15.69 -11.08 25.22
CA ASP A 166 -16.75 -12.10 25.10
C ASP A 166 -16.68 -12.88 23.79
N SER A 167 -16.16 -12.26 22.73
CA SER A 167 -16.08 -12.89 21.42
C SER A 167 -14.95 -12.31 20.58
N PHE A 168 -14.44 -13.15 19.68
CA PHE A 168 -13.47 -12.78 18.66
C PHE A 168 -13.81 -13.45 17.33
N ASN A 169 -13.69 -12.73 16.21
CA ASN A 169 -13.93 -13.28 14.87
C ASN A 169 -12.61 -13.66 14.22
N LEU A 170 -12.46 -14.93 13.87
CA LEU A 170 -11.37 -15.40 13.04
C LEU A 170 -11.51 -14.85 11.62
N ASP A 171 -10.38 -14.72 10.92
CA ASP A 171 -10.40 -14.43 9.50
C ASP A 171 -11.22 -15.50 8.74
N PRO A 172 -11.92 -15.11 7.67
CA PRO A 172 -12.78 -16.03 6.95
C PRO A 172 -11.99 -17.14 6.25
N GLU A 173 -12.50 -18.37 6.31
CA GLU A 173 -11.96 -19.53 5.59
C GLU A 173 -12.14 -19.38 4.08
N ILE A 174 -11.14 -19.76 3.29
CA ILE A 174 -11.22 -19.75 1.83
C ILE A 174 -11.90 -21.03 1.36
N LEU A 175 -13.15 -20.91 0.88
CA LEU A 175 -13.95 -22.04 0.40
C LEU A 175 -13.62 -22.51 -1.01
N SER A 176 -13.04 -21.64 -1.83
CA SER A 176 -12.86 -21.88 -3.26
C SER A 176 -11.61 -22.66 -3.64
N GLN A 177 -10.73 -22.98 -2.68
CA GLN A 177 -9.56 -23.82 -2.99
C GLN A 177 -9.95 -25.21 -3.50
N ASP A 178 -11.02 -25.80 -2.98
CA ASP A 178 -11.48 -27.12 -3.41
C ASP A 178 -12.23 -27.09 -4.75
N ALA A 179 -12.92 -26.01 -5.06
CA ALA A 179 -13.61 -25.84 -6.34
C ALA A 179 -12.64 -25.55 -7.50
N LEU A 180 -11.54 -24.83 -7.23
CA LEU A 180 -10.50 -24.52 -8.20
C LEU A 180 -9.48 -25.68 -8.36
N SER A 181 -9.26 -26.50 -7.33
CA SER A 181 -8.40 -27.68 -7.42
C SER A 181 -8.96 -28.77 -8.35
N LYS A 182 -10.28 -28.82 -8.52
CA LYS A 182 -10.95 -29.66 -9.54
C LYS A 182 -10.85 -29.09 -10.96
N ALA A 183 -10.56 -27.80 -11.13
CA ALA A 183 -10.42 -27.15 -12.43
C ALA A 183 -9.00 -27.25 -13.04
N GLY A 184 -8.10 -27.98 -12.40
CA GLY A 184 -6.70 -28.14 -12.80
C GLY A 184 -5.74 -27.29 -11.98
N LYS A 185 -4.56 -27.86 -11.70
CA LYS A 185 -3.46 -27.13 -11.07
C LYS A 185 -3.13 -25.90 -11.89
N ARG A 186 -3.23 -24.74 -11.28
CA ARG A 186 -2.74 -23.50 -11.84
C ARG A 186 -1.21 -23.58 -11.87
N GLU A 187 -0.64 -23.81 -13.02
CA GLU A 187 0.81 -23.77 -13.18
C GLU A 187 1.25 -22.31 -13.31
N ALA A 188 2.19 -21.90 -12.46
CA ALA A 188 2.76 -20.56 -12.56
C ALA A 188 3.73 -20.50 -13.72
N VAL A 189 3.50 -19.62 -14.68
CA VAL A 189 4.42 -19.41 -15.80
C VAL A 189 5.68 -18.70 -15.33
N LYS A 190 6.84 -19.19 -15.78
CA LYS A 190 8.14 -18.55 -15.59
C LYS A 190 8.35 -17.49 -16.67
N PHE A 191 9.20 -16.50 -16.39
CA PHE A 191 9.51 -15.45 -17.35
C PHE A 191 9.97 -15.99 -18.71
N SER A 192 10.78 -17.04 -18.72
CA SER A 192 11.28 -17.70 -19.94
C SER A 192 10.18 -18.38 -20.80
N GLU A 193 9.03 -18.64 -20.20
CA GLU A 193 7.88 -19.29 -20.85
C GLU A 193 6.90 -18.26 -21.43
N ILE A 194 7.07 -16.96 -21.08
CA ILE A 194 6.22 -15.89 -21.58
C ILE A 194 6.69 -15.46 -22.96
N PRO A 195 5.84 -15.48 -24.00
CA PRO A 195 6.22 -15.05 -25.34
C PRO A 195 6.72 -13.60 -25.38
N ALA A 196 7.82 -13.34 -26.07
CA ALA A 196 8.42 -12.00 -26.14
C ALA A 196 7.44 -10.92 -26.64
N VAL A 197 6.52 -11.28 -27.54
CA VAL A 197 5.48 -10.37 -28.02
C VAL A 197 4.55 -9.93 -26.89
N LEU A 198 4.20 -10.83 -25.96
CA LEU A 198 3.37 -10.51 -24.81
C LEU A 198 4.13 -9.66 -23.79
N VAL A 199 5.41 -9.97 -23.54
CA VAL A 199 6.28 -9.13 -22.70
C VAL A 199 6.30 -7.70 -23.23
N ASN A 200 6.59 -7.53 -24.52
CA ASN A 200 6.67 -6.21 -25.15
C ASN A 200 5.32 -5.47 -25.13
N ALA A 201 4.21 -6.16 -25.33
CA ALA A 201 2.87 -5.57 -25.26
C ALA A 201 2.55 -5.04 -23.86
N ILE A 202 2.82 -5.83 -22.82
CA ILE A 202 2.61 -5.43 -21.42
C ILE A 202 3.51 -4.24 -21.07
N LEU A 203 4.80 -4.29 -21.42
CA LEU A 203 5.72 -3.19 -21.18
C LEU A 203 5.27 -1.91 -21.88
N ALA A 204 4.82 -2.01 -23.13
CA ALA A 204 4.40 -0.85 -23.92
C ALA A 204 3.15 -0.17 -23.33
N THR A 205 2.25 -0.96 -22.74
CA THR A 205 0.97 -0.46 -22.20
C THR A 205 1.05 -0.04 -20.74
N GLU A 206 1.72 -0.84 -19.91
CA GLU A 206 1.68 -0.65 -18.45
C GLU A 206 2.91 0.09 -17.92
N ASP A 207 4.12 -0.28 -18.37
CA ASP A 207 5.35 0.23 -17.79
C ASP A 207 6.55 0.11 -18.74
N ARG A 208 6.70 1.06 -19.64
CA ARG A 208 7.77 1.05 -20.66
C ARG A 208 9.19 1.04 -20.08
N ARG A 209 9.33 1.51 -18.83
CA ARG A 209 10.62 1.65 -18.16
C ARG A 209 10.81 0.63 -17.04
N PHE A 210 10.01 -0.42 -17.00
CA PHE A 210 10.00 -1.43 -15.95
C PHE A 210 11.40 -1.91 -15.56
N PHE A 211 12.25 -2.22 -16.53
CA PHE A 211 13.63 -2.69 -16.29
C PHE A 211 14.62 -1.59 -15.87
N GLN A 212 14.19 -0.32 -15.80
CA GLN A 212 15.07 0.84 -15.58
C GLN A 212 14.88 1.52 -14.22
N HIS A 213 13.85 1.16 -13.46
CA HIS A 213 13.54 1.79 -12.16
C HIS A 213 13.42 0.75 -11.04
N PRO A 214 13.66 1.13 -9.77
CA PRO A 214 13.61 0.23 -8.61
C PRO A 214 12.20 0.12 -8.00
N GLY A 215 11.20 -0.26 -8.78
CA GLY A 215 9.82 -0.49 -8.32
C GLY A 215 8.87 0.70 -8.46
N VAL A 216 9.38 1.93 -8.39
CA VAL A 216 8.61 3.17 -8.60
C VAL A 216 9.29 3.99 -9.69
N ASP A 217 8.57 4.35 -10.74
CA ASP A 217 9.06 5.23 -11.81
C ASP A 217 8.67 6.69 -11.51
N LEU A 218 9.56 7.42 -10.82
CA LEU A 218 9.35 8.84 -10.52
C LEU A 218 9.27 9.69 -11.79
N VAL A 219 10.07 9.37 -12.81
CA VAL A 219 10.07 10.12 -14.09
C VAL A 219 8.78 9.86 -14.87
N GLY A 220 8.35 8.61 -14.95
CA GLY A 220 7.07 8.23 -15.58
C GLY A 220 5.88 8.84 -14.85
N THR A 221 5.86 8.77 -13.51
CA THR A 221 4.82 9.35 -12.68
C THR A 221 4.72 10.86 -12.85
N THR A 222 5.85 11.58 -12.82
CA THR A 222 5.89 13.03 -13.04
C THR A 222 5.40 13.40 -14.44
N ARG A 223 5.82 12.64 -15.46
CA ARG A 223 5.36 12.85 -16.84
C ARG A 223 3.86 12.61 -17.00
N ALA A 224 3.33 11.55 -16.37
CA ALA A 224 1.90 11.26 -16.37
C ALA A 224 1.11 12.36 -15.66
N LEU A 225 1.62 12.88 -14.53
CA LEU A 225 1.00 13.97 -13.79
C LEU A 225 0.94 15.26 -14.62
N LEU A 226 2.04 15.61 -15.30
CA LEU A 226 2.09 16.79 -16.17
C LEU A 226 1.14 16.67 -17.36
N ARG A 227 1.04 15.50 -17.99
CA ARG A 227 0.07 15.27 -19.08
C ARG A 227 -1.36 15.34 -18.60
N ASN A 228 -1.70 14.69 -17.48
CA ASN A 228 -3.04 14.74 -16.92
C ASN A 228 -3.46 16.14 -16.48
N ALA A 229 -2.50 17.02 -16.19
CA ALA A 229 -2.76 18.43 -15.87
C ALA A 229 -2.98 19.30 -17.12
N SER A 230 -2.40 18.89 -18.28
CA SER A 230 -2.57 19.61 -19.55
C SER A 230 -3.73 19.09 -20.40
N ASP A 231 -4.01 17.79 -20.33
CA ASP A 231 -5.12 17.16 -21.03
C ASP A 231 -6.26 16.96 -20.02
N GLU A 232 -7.41 17.59 -20.23
CA GLU A 232 -8.59 17.43 -19.35
C GLU A 232 -9.12 15.99 -19.23
N ARG A 233 -8.36 15.01 -19.69
CA ARG A 233 -8.65 13.58 -19.63
C ARG A 233 -7.62 12.86 -18.76
N ILE A 234 -8.09 12.24 -17.67
CA ILE A 234 -7.30 11.31 -16.83
C ILE A 234 -7.06 10.03 -17.68
N GLY A 235 -6.05 10.05 -18.54
CA GLY A 235 -5.84 8.97 -19.52
C GLY A 235 -4.66 8.03 -19.23
N GLN A 236 -3.70 8.42 -18.41
CA GLN A 236 -2.50 7.61 -18.22
C GLN A 236 -2.25 7.31 -16.73
N GLY A 237 -2.29 6.02 -16.38
CA GLY A 237 -1.92 5.54 -15.05
C GLY A 237 -0.41 5.65 -14.83
N GLY A 238 0.01 6.30 -13.74
CA GLY A 238 1.41 6.42 -13.35
C GLY A 238 1.93 5.31 -12.44
N SER A 239 1.22 4.17 -12.32
CA SER A 239 1.64 3.05 -11.47
C SER A 239 2.45 2.04 -12.27
N THR A 240 3.58 1.58 -11.71
CA THR A 240 4.45 0.58 -12.33
C THR A 240 3.88 -0.83 -12.23
N ILE A 241 4.44 -1.79 -12.99
CA ILE A 241 4.12 -3.22 -12.90
C ILE A 241 4.33 -3.73 -11.47
N THR A 242 5.44 -3.35 -10.81
CA THR A 242 5.70 -3.74 -9.42
C THR A 242 4.65 -3.18 -8.46
N GLN A 243 4.24 -1.92 -8.63
CA GLN A 243 3.17 -1.33 -7.83
C GLN A 243 1.82 -2.00 -8.07
N GLN A 244 1.51 -2.39 -9.29
CA GLN A 244 0.29 -3.13 -9.60
C GLN A 244 0.31 -4.53 -8.99
N LEU A 245 1.43 -5.25 -9.06
CA LEU A 245 1.61 -6.53 -8.39
C LEU A 245 1.39 -6.37 -6.88
N VAL A 246 2.09 -5.44 -6.24
CA VAL A 246 1.96 -5.14 -4.82
C VAL A 246 0.52 -4.78 -4.45
N LYS A 247 -0.13 -3.90 -5.20
CA LYS A 247 -1.53 -3.53 -4.99
C LYS A 247 -2.45 -4.76 -4.99
N ASN A 248 -2.26 -5.66 -5.95
CA ASN A 248 -3.14 -6.81 -6.13
C ASN A 248 -2.87 -7.95 -5.14
N THR A 249 -1.64 -8.01 -4.62
CA THR A 249 -1.21 -9.10 -3.73
C THR A 249 -1.13 -8.66 -2.27
N TYR A 250 -0.90 -7.39 -2.00
CA TYR A 250 -0.54 -6.89 -0.66
C TYR A 250 -1.53 -5.91 -0.06
N LEU A 251 -2.42 -5.33 -0.80
CA LEU A 251 -3.20 -4.20 -0.29
C LEU A 251 -4.71 -4.40 -0.49
N SER A 252 -5.48 -3.79 0.39
CA SER A 252 -6.92 -3.70 0.25
C SER A 252 -7.32 -2.77 -0.91
N PRO A 253 -8.53 -2.90 -1.46
CA PRO A 253 -8.99 -2.09 -2.60
C PRO A 253 -9.25 -0.61 -2.26
N GLU A 254 -9.12 -0.20 -1.01
CA GLU A 254 -9.33 1.18 -0.58
C GLU A 254 -8.38 2.17 -1.26
N ARG A 255 -8.89 3.36 -1.59
CA ARG A 255 -8.12 4.41 -2.26
C ARG A 255 -7.72 5.50 -1.25
N THR A 256 -6.61 5.28 -0.53
CA THR A 256 -6.08 6.23 0.45
C THR A 256 -4.63 6.62 0.12
N PHE A 257 -4.18 7.77 0.62
CA PHE A 257 -2.76 8.15 0.53
C PHE A 257 -1.84 7.18 1.28
N GLN A 258 -2.29 6.68 2.43
CA GLN A 258 -1.56 5.66 3.20
C GLN A 258 -1.34 4.40 2.39
N ARG A 259 -2.37 3.92 1.67
CA ARG A 259 -2.23 2.78 0.78
C ARG A 259 -1.23 3.06 -0.35
N LYS A 260 -1.25 4.27 -0.95
CA LYS A 260 -0.30 4.61 -2.03
C LYS A 260 1.14 4.69 -1.54
N TYR A 261 1.34 5.18 -0.32
CA TYR A 261 2.64 5.15 0.35
C TYR A 261 3.11 3.72 0.64
N ALA A 262 2.25 2.88 1.19
CA ALA A 262 2.53 1.46 1.43
C ALA A 262 2.88 0.72 0.13
N GLU A 263 2.14 0.98 -0.96
CA GLU A 263 2.39 0.45 -2.29
C GLU A 263 3.81 0.79 -2.78
N ALA A 264 4.24 2.04 -2.61
CA ALA A 264 5.60 2.46 -2.98
C ALA A 264 6.67 1.77 -2.12
N MET A 265 6.52 1.74 -0.80
CA MET A 265 7.48 1.11 0.12
C MET A 265 7.59 -0.40 -0.10
N LEU A 266 6.48 -1.09 -0.27
CA LEU A 266 6.46 -2.52 -0.58
C LEU A 266 7.08 -2.82 -1.94
N SER A 267 6.85 -1.95 -2.95
CA SER A 267 7.46 -2.10 -4.26
C SER A 267 8.98 -1.99 -4.19
N PHE A 268 9.51 -1.00 -3.49
CA PHE A 268 10.95 -0.90 -3.25
C PHE A 268 11.49 -2.14 -2.51
N ALA A 269 10.79 -2.59 -1.46
CA ALA A 269 11.22 -3.74 -0.69
C ALA A 269 11.21 -5.03 -1.53
N LEU A 270 10.22 -5.23 -2.39
CA LEU A 270 10.09 -6.38 -3.27
C LEU A 270 11.24 -6.44 -4.32
N GLU A 271 11.55 -5.30 -4.93
CA GLU A 271 12.62 -5.17 -5.94
C GLU A 271 14.04 -5.42 -5.38
N GLN A 272 14.21 -5.31 -4.07
CA GLN A 272 15.48 -5.69 -3.42
C GLN A 272 15.64 -7.20 -3.20
N ARG A 273 14.59 -7.98 -3.39
CA ARG A 273 14.55 -9.43 -3.10
C ARG A 273 14.33 -10.29 -4.32
N LEU A 274 13.67 -9.75 -5.32
CA LEU A 274 13.31 -10.47 -6.54
C LEU A 274 13.92 -9.80 -7.76
N THR A 275 14.26 -10.59 -8.74
CA THR A 275 14.69 -10.06 -10.03
C THR A 275 13.51 -9.44 -10.78
N LYS A 276 13.80 -8.54 -11.71
CA LYS A 276 12.79 -7.98 -12.61
C LYS A 276 11.99 -9.05 -13.35
N GLN A 277 12.67 -10.12 -13.74
CA GLN A 277 12.06 -11.25 -14.44
C GLN A 277 11.08 -11.99 -13.54
N ASP A 278 11.45 -12.21 -12.26
CA ASP A 278 10.55 -12.85 -11.28
C ASP A 278 9.33 -11.98 -11.02
N ILE A 279 9.52 -10.68 -10.83
CA ILE A 279 8.42 -9.72 -10.61
C ILE A 279 7.49 -9.69 -11.81
N PHE A 280 8.02 -9.69 -13.04
CA PHE A 280 7.21 -9.70 -14.24
C PHE A 280 6.42 -11.01 -14.39
N ALA A 281 7.05 -12.15 -14.12
CA ALA A 281 6.37 -13.44 -14.13
C ALA A 281 5.25 -13.50 -13.09
N LEU A 282 5.51 -13.03 -11.87
CA LEU A 282 4.49 -12.93 -10.82
C LEU A 282 3.33 -12.02 -11.24
N TYR A 283 3.62 -10.87 -11.85
CA TYR A 283 2.60 -10.00 -12.39
C TYR A 283 1.74 -10.72 -13.43
N CYS A 284 2.36 -11.41 -14.38
CA CYS A 284 1.66 -12.18 -15.41
C CYS A 284 0.79 -13.30 -14.83
N ASN A 285 1.17 -13.86 -13.69
CA ASN A 285 0.37 -14.89 -13.01
C ASN A 285 -0.80 -14.31 -12.22
N GLU A 286 -0.74 -13.02 -11.80
CA GLU A 286 -1.73 -12.41 -10.90
C GLU A 286 -2.62 -11.35 -11.55
N VAL A 287 -2.25 -10.84 -12.71
CA VAL A 287 -3.00 -9.77 -13.37
C VAL A 287 -4.44 -10.22 -13.66
N TYR A 288 -5.41 -9.35 -13.34
CA TYR A 288 -6.82 -9.58 -13.67
C TYR A 288 -7.05 -9.29 -15.15
N LEU A 289 -7.52 -10.26 -15.88
CA LEU A 289 -7.72 -10.20 -17.33
C LEU A 289 -9.19 -10.37 -17.74
N GLY A 290 -10.10 -10.20 -16.82
CA GLY A 290 -11.53 -10.24 -17.11
C GLY A 290 -12.30 -11.22 -16.24
N GLN A 291 -13.53 -11.51 -16.66
CA GLN A 291 -14.44 -12.37 -15.93
C GLN A 291 -15.19 -13.28 -16.93
N ARG A 292 -15.34 -14.53 -16.56
CA ARG A 292 -16.19 -15.49 -17.27
C ARG A 292 -17.27 -16.00 -16.31
N ALA A 293 -18.52 -15.66 -16.59
CA ALA A 293 -19.63 -15.87 -15.64
C ALA A 293 -19.32 -15.23 -14.27
N ALA A 294 -19.38 -15.97 -13.19
CA ALA A 294 -19.11 -15.51 -11.84
C ALA A 294 -17.61 -15.62 -11.43
N VAL A 295 -16.73 -16.09 -12.32
CA VAL A 295 -15.32 -16.38 -12.01
C VAL A 295 -14.41 -15.33 -12.61
N ALA A 296 -13.58 -14.70 -11.77
CA ALA A 296 -12.54 -13.77 -12.20
C ALA A 296 -11.38 -14.53 -12.85
N VAL A 297 -11.01 -14.13 -14.07
CA VAL A 297 -9.87 -14.69 -14.81
C VAL A 297 -8.63 -13.94 -14.41
N ARG A 298 -7.68 -14.63 -13.82
CA ARG A 298 -6.40 -14.06 -13.38
C ARG A 298 -5.24 -14.85 -13.96
N GLY A 299 -4.22 -14.12 -14.38
CA GLY A 299 -3.03 -14.65 -15.03
C GLY A 299 -3.21 -14.92 -16.51
N VAL A 300 -2.09 -14.76 -17.22
CA VAL A 300 -2.06 -14.83 -18.68
C VAL A 300 -2.33 -16.24 -19.21
N GLU A 301 -1.89 -17.27 -18.49
CA GLU A 301 -2.13 -18.66 -18.89
C GLU A 301 -3.61 -19.04 -18.77
N GLU A 302 -4.23 -18.71 -17.63
CA GLU A 302 -5.66 -18.96 -17.43
C GLU A 302 -6.51 -18.20 -18.46
N ALA A 303 -6.13 -16.94 -18.76
CA ALA A 303 -6.77 -16.15 -19.79
C ALA A 303 -6.61 -16.79 -21.17
N ALA A 304 -5.41 -17.24 -21.51
CA ALA A 304 -5.17 -17.94 -22.76
C ALA A 304 -6.02 -19.22 -22.85
N ARG A 305 -6.07 -20.02 -21.82
CA ARG A 305 -6.88 -21.23 -21.75
C ARG A 305 -8.37 -20.96 -21.92
N ILE A 306 -8.88 -19.92 -21.25
CA ILE A 306 -10.31 -19.59 -21.26
C ILE A 306 -10.75 -18.93 -22.56
N PHE A 307 -9.92 -18.01 -23.10
CA PHE A 307 -10.30 -17.19 -24.25
C PHE A 307 -9.79 -17.73 -25.59
N SER A 308 -8.78 -18.65 -25.59
CA SER A 308 -8.26 -19.27 -26.82
C SER A 308 -8.96 -20.55 -27.23
N VAL A 309 -9.78 -21.15 -26.38
CA VAL A 309 -10.60 -22.30 -26.77
C VAL A 309 -11.64 -21.81 -27.76
N LYS A 310 -11.32 -21.94 -29.07
CA LYS A 310 -12.30 -21.79 -30.14
C LYS A 310 -13.37 -22.82 -29.87
N SER A 311 -14.60 -22.35 -29.72
CA SER A 311 -15.82 -23.13 -29.81
C SER A 311 -15.92 -23.89 -31.14
#